data_7cfcfe43b9bfd43b5582a69f9bbce3cf
#
_entry.id   7cfcfe43b9bfd43b5582a69f9bbce3cf
#
_cell.length_a   1.000
_cell.length_b   1.000
_cell.length_c   1.000
_cell.angle_alpha   90.00
_cell.angle_beta   90.00
_cell.angle_gamma   90.00
#
_symmetry.space_group_name_H-M   'P 1'
#
loop_
_entity.id
_entity.type
_entity.pdbx_description
1 polymer ?
#
loop_
_entity_poly.entity_id
_entity_poly.type
_entity_poly.pdbx_seq_one_letter_code
_entity_poly.pdbx_strand_id
1 'polypeptide(L)'
;MSLWVSLAVVAVVAIIAVFLVLNPVEDDTAPSAVGQEKAEPSTDSERCDAPVGDTSAMPEMPEDLRWEAANGWTWPVSDTYGPTQDTNGYGVCFSRSPLGAALMGVSLIAEGNTGVQLEAVELYVMESPGKEVYRKTLTGAAPQEDPAVFSGFIVDSFSPDEAQITLVVSVPGSPTGYAGIPETFRWVDGDWKLKVLDNGSIFQGQPTTPATGTFVSWGETN
;
A
#
# COMPACT_ATOMS: atom_id res chain seq x y z
N MET A 1 -12.41 31.90 -9.70
CA MET A 1 -12.40 30.43 -9.60
C MET A 1 -10.99 29.99 -9.94
N SER A 2 -10.26 29.33 -9.07
CA SER A 2 -9.09 28.51 -9.40
C SER A 2 -7.78 28.68 -8.64
N LEU A 3 -7.70 29.40 -7.56
CA LEU A 3 -6.48 29.40 -6.74
C LEU A 3 -6.50 28.34 -5.62
N TRP A 4 -7.66 27.82 -5.27
CA TRP A 4 -7.83 26.85 -4.18
C TRP A 4 -7.62 25.38 -4.62
N VAL A 5 -7.88 25.07 -5.89
CA VAL A 5 -7.68 23.70 -6.43
C VAL A 5 -6.19 23.37 -6.59
N SER A 6 -5.35 24.39 -6.81
CA SER A 6 -3.90 24.19 -6.90
C SER A 6 -3.23 23.90 -5.55
N LEU A 7 -3.87 24.27 -4.42
CA LEU A 7 -3.28 24.05 -3.10
C LEU A 7 -3.44 22.58 -2.63
N ALA A 8 -4.54 21.92 -2.97
CA ALA A 8 -4.77 20.51 -2.59
C ALA A 8 -3.83 19.55 -3.33
N VAL A 9 -3.60 19.80 -4.64
CA VAL A 9 -2.63 19.02 -5.44
C VAL A 9 -1.21 19.21 -4.93
N VAL A 10 -0.89 20.43 -4.46
CA VAL A 10 0.43 20.75 -3.87
C VAL A 10 0.61 20.06 -2.51
N ALA A 11 -0.45 19.80 -1.73
CA ALA A 11 -0.33 19.15 -0.43
C ALA A 11 0.01 17.65 -0.55
N VAL A 12 -0.62 16.91 -1.46
CA VAL A 12 -0.28 15.49 -1.69
C VAL A 12 1.13 15.35 -2.28
N VAL A 13 1.50 16.24 -3.20
CA VAL A 13 2.86 16.28 -3.78
C VAL A 13 3.88 16.85 -2.79
N ALA A 14 3.50 17.76 -1.89
CA ALA A 14 4.41 18.37 -0.92
C ALA A 14 4.79 17.42 0.21
N ILE A 15 3.91 16.52 0.64
CA ILE A 15 4.26 15.47 1.61
C ILE A 15 5.30 14.52 0.99
N ILE A 16 5.17 14.21 -0.29
CA ILE A 16 6.14 13.40 -1.04
C ILE A 16 7.45 14.19 -1.28
N ALA A 17 7.37 15.50 -1.55
CA ALA A 17 8.54 16.34 -1.86
C ALA A 17 9.36 16.74 -0.62
N VAL A 18 8.75 16.91 0.55
CA VAL A 18 9.47 17.21 1.80
C VAL A 18 10.35 16.03 2.21
N PHE A 19 9.98 14.80 1.89
CA PHE A 19 10.82 13.63 2.12
C PHE A 19 12.10 13.60 1.27
N LEU A 20 12.05 14.16 0.05
CA LEU A 20 13.19 14.13 -0.88
C LEU A 20 14.24 15.21 -0.63
N VAL A 21 13.88 16.30 0.06
CA VAL A 21 14.79 17.43 0.30
C VAL A 21 15.61 17.25 1.59
N LEU A 22 15.17 16.42 2.50
CA LEU A 22 15.83 16.25 3.82
C LEU A 22 16.81 15.09 3.91
N ASN A 23 16.90 14.22 2.91
CA ASN A 23 17.84 13.11 2.89
C ASN A 23 18.60 13.01 1.55
N PRO A 24 19.78 13.64 1.41
CA PRO A 24 20.66 13.37 0.27
C PRO A 24 21.17 11.92 0.36
N VAL A 25 21.00 11.18 -0.73
CA VAL A 25 21.50 9.81 -0.89
C VAL A 25 23.04 9.84 -0.88
N GLU A 26 23.65 9.24 0.13
CA GLU A 26 25.05 8.80 0.06
C GLU A 26 25.09 7.33 -0.39
N ASP A 27 25.79 7.14 -1.48
CA ASP A 27 26.02 5.84 -2.12
C ASP A 27 27.17 5.13 -1.35
N ASP A 28 26.86 4.05 -0.63
CA ASP A 28 27.93 3.23 -0.03
C ASP A 28 27.69 1.76 -0.32
N THR A 29 28.57 1.28 -1.21
CA THR A 29 28.69 -0.11 -1.66
C THR A 29 29.60 -0.89 -0.69
N ALA A 30 29.12 -1.95 -0.04
CA ALA A 30 29.91 -3.17 0.17
C ALA A 30 29.11 -4.30 0.83
N PRO A 31 29.38 -5.56 0.46
CA PRO A 31 28.61 -6.72 0.89
C PRO A 31 29.21 -7.35 2.15
N SER A 32 28.37 -7.84 3.05
CA SER A 32 28.80 -8.82 4.04
C SER A 32 27.75 -9.92 4.21
N ALA A 33 28.26 -11.11 4.10
CA ALA A 33 27.54 -12.36 4.12
C ALA A 33 27.26 -12.86 5.54
N VAL A 34 26.24 -13.74 5.61
CA VAL A 34 26.07 -14.90 6.50
C VAL A 34 25.53 -14.69 7.90
N GLY A 35 24.35 -15.27 8.07
CA GLY A 35 23.77 -15.69 9.33
C GLY A 35 22.43 -16.35 9.07
N GLN A 36 22.42 -17.62 8.64
CA GLN A 36 21.21 -18.44 8.67
C GLN A 36 20.88 -18.76 10.14
N GLU A 37 19.96 -18.05 10.71
CA GLU A 37 19.30 -18.42 11.94
C GLU A 37 18.01 -19.15 11.58
N LYS A 38 17.97 -20.41 11.97
CA LYS A 38 16.85 -21.35 11.79
C LYS A 38 15.69 -20.84 12.60
N ALA A 39 14.70 -20.24 11.96
CA ALA A 39 13.44 -19.88 12.61
C ALA A 39 12.70 -21.16 13.03
N GLU A 40 12.46 -21.31 14.32
CA GLU A 40 11.50 -22.30 14.85
C GLU A 40 10.08 -21.88 14.42
N PRO A 41 9.19 -22.82 14.08
CA PRO A 41 7.83 -22.47 13.69
C PRO A 41 7.08 -21.96 14.93
N SER A 42 6.73 -20.68 14.91
CA SER A 42 5.82 -20.09 15.88
C SER A 42 4.41 -20.66 15.68
N THR A 43 3.86 -21.11 16.80
CA THR A 43 2.56 -21.70 17.01
C THR A 43 1.42 -20.83 16.45
N ASP A 44 0.60 -21.48 15.60
CA ASP A 44 -0.84 -21.26 15.39
C ASP A 44 -1.35 -19.80 15.40
N SER A 45 -0.85 -18.96 14.49
CA SER A 45 -1.65 -17.88 13.93
C SER A 45 -2.70 -18.58 13.03
N GLU A 46 -3.98 -18.31 13.22
CA GLU A 46 -5.04 -18.82 12.35
C GLU A 46 -4.60 -18.62 10.90
N ARG A 47 -4.41 -19.75 10.22
CA ARG A 47 -3.83 -19.75 8.87
C ARG A 47 -4.77 -18.98 7.95
N CYS A 48 -4.23 -18.00 7.24
CA CYS A 48 -4.97 -17.32 6.20
C CYS A 48 -5.39 -18.30 5.11
N ASP A 49 -6.69 -18.52 4.95
CA ASP A 49 -7.28 -19.47 4.00
C ASP A 49 -7.76 -18.79 2.70
N ALA A 50 -7.43 -17.51 2.49
CA ALA A 50 -7.79 -16.83 1.25
C ALA A 50 -7.19 -17.57 0.03
N PRO A 51 -7.99 -17.87 -1.01
CA PRO A 51 -7.53 -18.63 -2.16
C PRO A 51 -6.46 -17.86 -2.91
N VAL A 52 -5.54 -18.59 -3.55
CA VAL A 52 -4.64 -17.98 -4.54
C VAL A 52 -5.48 -17.56 -5.74
N GLY A 53 -5.56 -16.26 -5.99
CA GLY A 53 -6.33 -15.70 -7.11
C GLY A 53 -5.58 -15.74 -8.44
N ASP A 54 -6.07 -14.96 -9.41
CA ASP A 54 -5.40 -14.74 -10.68
C ASP A 54 -4.04 -14.05 -10.44
N THR A 55 -2.97 -14.64 -10.98
CA THR A 55 -1.59 -14.15 -10.85
C THR A 55 -1.10 -13.42 -12.10
N SER A 56 -1.99 -13.11 -13.04
CA SER A 56 -1.66 -12.35 -14.24
C SER A 56 -1.34 -10.88 -13.93
N ALA A 57 -0.73 -10.20 -14.90
CA ALA A 57 -0.47 -8.76 -14.80
C ALA A 57 -1.74 -7.90 -14.92
N MET A 58 -2.84 -8.48 -15.42
CA MET A 58 -4.14 -7.83 -15.53
C MET A 58 -5.22 -8.77 -14.96
N PRO A 59 -5.26 -8.97 -13.64
CA PRO A 59 -6.22 -9.87 -13.03
C PRO A 59 -7.65 -9.38 -13.24
N GLU A 60 -8.56 -10.33 -13.40
CA GLU A 60 -9.99 -10.00 -13.45
C GLU A 60 -10.48 -9.57 -12.08
N MET A 61 -11.37 -8.57 -12.06
CA MET A 61 -11.99 -8.14 -10.80
C MET A 61 -12.97 -9.19 -10.31
N PRO A 62 -12.94 -9.54 -9.02
CA PRO A 62 -13.87 -10.51 -8.46
C PRO A 62 -15.30 -9.94 -8.45
N GLU A 63 -16.28 -10.84 -8.61
CA GLU A 63 -17.69 -10.47 -8.57
C GLU A 63 -18.15 -9.95 -7.20
N ASP A 64 -17.43 -10.32 -6.13
CA ASP A 64 -17.70 -9.91 -4.75
C ASP A 64 -16.94 -8.64 -4.32
N LEU A 65 -16.32 -7.93 -5.27
CA LEU A 65 -15.71 -6.65 -4.96
C LEU A 65 -16.76 -5.67 -4.46
N ARG A 66 -16.53 -5.10 -3.31
CA ARG A 66 -17.38 -4.10 -2.68
C ARG A 66 -16.54 -2.97 -2.09
N TRP A 67 -17.18 -1.89 -1.70
CA TRP A 67 -16.53 -0.75 -1.09
C TRP A 67 -16.87 -0.68 0.40
N GLU A 68 -15.88 -0.51 1.23
CA GLU A 68 -16.03 -0.11 2.63
C GLU A 68 -15.81 1.39 2.77
N ALA A 69 -16.39 1.96 3.83
CA ALA A 69 -16.30 3.39 4.10
C ALA A 69 -16.22 3.68 5.60
N ALA A 70 -15.27 4.55 5.97
CA ALA A 70 -15.17 5.09 7.33
C ALA A 70 -14.55 6.50 7.28
N ASN A 71 -15.04 7.42 8.11
CA ASN A 71 -14.47 8.77 8.29
C ASN A 71 -14.19 9.53 6.96
N GLY A 72 -15.04 9.31 5.94
CA GLY A 72 -14.88 9.92 4.62
C GLY A 72 -13.96 9.18 3.66
N TRP A 73 -13.22 8.18 4.12
CA TRP A 73 -12.45 7.27 3.27
C TRP A 73 -13.34 6.18 2.70
N THR A 74 -13.04 5.74 1.47
CA THR A 74 -13.65 4.58 0.83
C THR A 74 -12.56 3.73 0.19
N TRP A 75 -12.65 2.41 0.33
CA TRP A 75 -11.67 1.49 -0.24
C TRP A 75 -12.30 0.18 -0.68
N PRO A 76 -11.74 -0.47 -1.71
CA PRO A 76 -12.24 -1.74 -2.21
C PRO A 76 -11.81 -2.89 -1.28
N VAL A 77 -12.72 -3.86 -1.12
CA VAL A 77 -12.49 -5.13 -0.42
C VAL A 77 -13.19 -6.26 -1.17
N SER A 78 -12.78 -7.50 -0.91
CA SER A 78 -13.40 -8.71 -1.48
C SER A 78 -13.53 -9.76 -0.39
N ASP A 79 -14.71 -10.34 -0.22
CA ASP A 79 -14.93 -11.41 0.76
C ASP A 79 -14.11 -12.66 0.44
N THR A 80 -13.72 -12.85 -0.83
CA THR A 80 -12.89 -13.98 -1.28
C THR A 80 -11.39 -13.67 -1.21
N TYR A 81 -10.96 -12.48 -1.66
CA TYR A 81 -9.54 -12.17 -1.86
C TYR A 81 -8.96 -11.25 -0.80
N GLY A 82 -9.76 -10.73 0.09
CA GLY A 82 -9.33 -10.01 1.29
C GLY A 82 -9.80 -8.55 1.42
N PRO A 83 -9.74 -8.06 2.67
CA PRO A 83 -9.43 -8.85 3.87
C PRO A 83 -10.52 -9.88 4.18
N THR A 84 -10.14 -11.11 4.53
CA THR A 84 -11.10 -12.18 4.90
C THR A 84 -11.22 -12.35 6.41
N GLN A 85 -10.39 -11.68 7.18
CA GLN A 85 -10.37 -11.67 8.64
C GLN A 85 -10.17 -10.24 9.16
N ASP A 86 -10.45 -10.02 10.43
CA ASP A 86 -10.25 -8.76 11.13
C ASP A 86 -9.37 -8.96 12.37
N THR A 87 -8.46 -8.03 12.61
CA THR A 87 -7.66 -7.97 13.82
C THR A 87 -7.73 -6.57 14.41
N ASN A 88 -8.47 -6.41 15.50
CA ASN A 88 -8.65 -5.14 16.21
C ASN A 88 -9.21 -3.99 15.33
N GLY A 89 -10.07 -4.32 14.36
CA GLY A 89 -10.66 -3.33 13.46
C GLY A 89 -9.80 -3.04 12.22
N TYR A 90 -8.78 -3.86 11.96
CA TYR A 90 -7.95 -3.82 10.75
C TYR A 90 -8.13 -5.12 9.96
N GLY A 91 -8.38 -4.98 8.67
CA GLY A 91 -8.55 -6.11 7.78
C GLY A 91 -7.25 -6.87 7.52
N VAL A 92 -7.26 -8.18 7.69
CA VAL A 92 -6.10 -9.06 7.47
C VAL A 92 -6.48 -10.26 6.64
N CYS A 93 -5.50 -11.05 6.26
CA CYS A 93 -5.68 -12.24 5.45
C CYS A 93 -6.11 -11.91 4.01
N PHE A 94 -5.16 -11.50 3.23
CA PHE A 94 -5.31 -11.23 1.80
C PHE A 94 -4.83 -12.43 0.97
N SER A 95 -5.42 -12.62 -0.20
CA SER A 95 -5.02 -13.69 -1.12
C SER A 95 -3.57 -13.53 -1.56
N ARG A 96 -2.86 -14.64 -1.76
CA ARG A 96 -1.48 -14.64 -2.26
C ARG A 96 -1.43 -14.41 -3.78
N SER A 97 -1.89 -13.23 -4.18
CA SER A 97 -2.06 -12.80 -5.57
C SER A 97 -1.76 -11.30 -5.73
N PRO A 98 -1.59 -10.80 -6.97
CA PRO A 98 -1.47 -9.36 -7.22
C PRO A 98 -2.66 -8.56 -6.67
N LEU A 99 -3.88 -9.08 -6.82
CA LEU A 99 -5.08 -8.45 -6.29
C LEU A 99 -5.04 -8.35 -4.76
N GLY A 100 -4.69 -9.45 -4.06
CA GLY A 100 -4.59 -9.44 -2.60
C GLY A 100 -3.52 -8.46 -2.10
N ALA A 101 -2.37 -8.35 -2.77
CA ALA A 101 -1.35 -7.36 -2.45
C ALA A 101 -1.87 -5.93 -2.65
N ALA A 102 -2.60 -5.67 -3.74
CA ALA A 102 -3.20 -4.35 -4.00
C ALA A 102 -4.29 -4.00 -2.97
N LEU A 103 -5.16 -4.96 -2.60
CA LEU A 103 -6.18 -4.78 -1.56
C LEU A 103 -5.54 -4.47 -0.21
N MET A 104 -4.44 -5.17 0.17
CA MET A 104 -3.71 -4.86 1.40
C MET A 104 -3.11 -3.45 1.36
N GLY A 105 -2.54 -3.03 0.24
CA GLY A 105 -1.99 -1.68 0.09
C GLY A 105 -3.04 -0.59 0.29
N VAL A 106 -4.23 -0.74 -0.27
CA VAL A 106 -5.32 0.24 -0.06
C VAL A 106 -5.87 0.19 1.36
N SER A 107 -5.97 -0.99 1.98
CA SER A 107 -6.37 -1.14 3.39
C SER A 107 -5.38 -0.46 4.34
N LEU A 108 -4.07 -0.65 4.15
CA LEU A 108 -3.04 0.06 4.92
C LEU A 108 -3.26 1.58 4.91
N ILE A 109 -3.51 2.16 3.73
CA ILE A 109 -3.68 3.60 3.59
C ILE A 109 -5.01 4.06 4.22
N ALA A 110 -6.12 3.40 3.89
CA ALA A 110 -7.44 3.79 4.35
C ALA A 110 -7.61 3.58 5.86
N GLU A 111 -7.32 2.38 6.36
CA GLU A 111 -7.46 2.03 7.76
C GLU A 111 -6.43 2.73 8.64
N GLY A 112 -5.22 2.98 8.13
CA GLY A 112 -4.23 3.81 8.80
C GLY A 112 -4.68 5.27 9.02
N ASN A 113 -5.56 5.79 8.16
CA ASN A 113 -6.12 7.15 8.30
C ASN A 113 -7.48 7.18 9.03
N THR A 114 -8.19 6.06 9.11
CA THR A 114 -9.48 5.97 9.82
C THR A 114 -9.35 5.43 11.24
N GLY A 115 -8.30 4.68 11.52
CA GLY A 115 -7.95 4.09 12.81
C GLY A 115 -6.74 4.75 13.47
N VAL A 116 -5.96 3.95 14.19
CA VAL A 116 -4.69 4.37 14.81
C VAL A 116 -3.54 4.06 13.86
N GLN A 117 -2.97 5.07 13.24
CA GLN A 117 -1.96 4.95 12.20
C GLN A 117 -0.75 4.07 12.61
N LEU A 118 -0.29 4.18 13.85
CA LEU A 118 0.83 3.37 14.33
C LEU A 118 0.46 1.88 14.50
N GLU A 119 -0.79 1.57 14.83
CA GLU A 119 -1.27 0.18 14.89
C GLU A 119 -1.34 -0.43 13.48
N ALA A 120 -1.81 0.33 12.49
CA ALA A 120 -1.77 -0.09 11.09
C ALA A 120 -0.34 -0.37 10.61
N VAL A 121 0.64 0.47 10.99
CA VAL A 121 2.06 0.24 10.67
C VAL A 121 2.56 -1.07 11.30
N GLU A 122 2.23 -1.33 12.57
CA GLU A 122 2.66 -2.58 13.22
C GLU A 122 2.08 -3.81 12.52
N LEU A 123 0.86 -3.71 12.02
CA LEU A 123 0.17 -4.82 11.39
C LEU A 123 0.61 -5.02 9.93
N TYR A 124 0.69 -3.95 9.14
CA TYR A 124 0.83 -4.02 7.70
C TYR A 124 2.25 -3.84 7.17
N VAL A 125 3.18 -3.33 7.96
CA VAL A 125 4.55 -3.06 7.51
C VAL A 125 5.50 -4.14 8.00
N MET A 126 6.28 -4.71 7.07
CA MET A 126 7.28 -5.73 7.37
C MET A 126 8.35 -5.22 8.35
N GLU A 127 8.74 -6.07 9.30
CA GLU A 127 9.83 -5.76 10.24
C GLU A 127 11.13 -5.46 9.50
N SER A 128 11.68 -4.27 9.72
CA SER A 128 12.91 -3.81 9.08
C SER A 128 13.43 -2.53 9.77
N PRO A 129 14.71 -2.16 9.58
CA PRO A 129 15.20 -0.84 9.99
C PRO A 129 14.37 0.32 9.42
N GLY A 130 13.89 0.18 8.18
CA GLY A 130 13.04 1.16 7.53
C GLY A 130 11.68 1.34 8.20
N LYS A 131 11.06 0.27 8.73
CA LYS A 131 9.82 0.36 9.51
C LYS A 131 9.98 1.28 10.71
N GLU A 132 11.10 1.16 11.43
CA GLU A 132 11.38 2.02 12.59
C GLU A 132 11.51 3.50 12.21
N VAL A 133 12.11 3.79 11.04
CA VAL A 133 12.20 5.16 10.52
C VAL A 133 10.82 5.64 10.10
N TYR A 134 10.07 4.83 9.32
CA TYR A 134 8.73 5.15 8.88
C TYR A 134 7.79 5.43 10.05
N ARG A 135 7.78 4.58 11.07
CA ARG A 135 7.02 4.76 12.31
C ARG A 135 7.32 6.08 13.01
N LYS A 136 8.60 6.48 13.07
CA LYS A 136 9.00 7.77 13.66
C LYS A 136 8.47 8.96 12.88
N THR A 137 8.40 8.87 11.55
CA THR A 137 7.85 9.97 10.73
C THR A 137 6.36 10.17 10.93
N LEU A 138 5.64 9.10 11.24
CA LEU A 138 4.20 9.14 11.52
C LEU A 138 3.88 9.55 12.97
N THR A 139 4.85 9.46 13.88
CA THR A 139 4.63 9.85 15.27
C THR A 139 4.38 11.36 15.37
N GLY A 140 3.16 11.74 15.76
CA GLY A 140 2.73 13.13 15.85
C GLY A 140 2.32 13.76 14.50
N ALA A 141 2.33 13.01 13.41
CA ALA A 141 1.72 13.44 12.16
C ALA A 141 0.19 13.51 12.32
N ALA A 142 -0.42 14.54 11.76
CA ALA A 142 -1.86 14.60 11.68
C ALA A 142 -2.37 13.60 10.62
N PRO A 143 -3.52 12.96 10.83
CA PRO A 143 -4.16 12.18 9.78
C PRO A 143 -4.38 13.04 8.54
N GLN A 144 -4.40 12.40 7.37
CA GLN A 144 -4.67 13.10 6.13
C GLN A 144 -6.13 13.58 6.11
N GLU A 145 -6.34 14.90 5.93
CA GLU A 145 -7.67 15.50 5.94
C GLU A 145 -8.50 15.16 4.69
N ASP A 146 -7.83 15.11 3.53
CA ASP A 146 -8.48 14.81 2.25
C ASP A 146 -8.28 13.33 1.90
N PRO A 147 -9.33 12.50 1.89
CA PRO A 147 -9.24 11.10 1.55
C PRO A 147 -8.72 10.87 0.12
N ALA A 148 -7.85 9.89 -0.06
CA ALA A 148 -7.46 9.45 -1.39
C ALA A 148 -8.63 8.71 -2.07
N VAL A 149 -8.83 8.96 -3.36
CA VAL A 149 -9.80 8.23 -4.18
C VAL A 149 -9.04 7.14 -4.95
N PHE A 150 -9.16 5.91 -4.49
CA PHE A 150 -8.52 4.76 -5.12
C PHE A 150 -9.20 4.44 -6.46
N SER A 151 -8.44 4.45 -7.55
CA SER A 151 -8.97 4.25 -8.91
C SER A 151 -8.60 2.89 -9.49
N GLY A 152 -7.53 2.26 -9.02
CA GLY A 152 -7.07 0.98 -9.53
C GLY A 152 -5.65 0.65 -9.07
N PHE A 153 -5.02 -0.29 -9.79
CA PHE A 153 -3.63 -0.67 -9.56
C PHE A 153 -2.97 -1.18 -10.83
N ILE A 154 -1.65 -1.18 -10.85
CA ILE A 154 -0.80 -1.78 -11.88
C ILE A 154 0.03 -2.88 -11.23
N VAL A 155 0.09 -4.05 -11.85
CA VAL A 155 1.00 -5.11 -11.46
C VAL A 155 2.33 -4.91 -12.19
N ASP A 156 3.30 -4.32 -11.53
CA ASP A 156 4.63 -4.07 -12.11
C ASP A 156 5.43 -5.38 -12.18
N SER A 157 5.37 -6.20 -11.13
CA SER A 157 5.86 -7.57 -11.10
C SER A 157 5.19 -8.38 -9.99
N PHE A 158 5.16 -9.70 -10.17
CA PHE A 158 4.60 -10.61 -9.17
C PHE A 158 5.39 -11.92 -9.10
N SER A 159 5.63 -12.37 -7.88
CA SER A 159 6.00 -13.72 -7.52
C SER A 159 5.22 -14.12 -6.24
N PRO A 160 5.15 -15.41 -5.88
CA PRO A 160 4.46 -15.79 -4.65
C PRO A 160 4.99 -15.10 -3.37
N ASP A 161 6.24 -14.66 -3.35
CA ASP A 161 6.89 -14.08 -2.17
C ASP A 161 7.08 -12.56 -2.23
N GLU A 162 6.90 -11.95 -3.42
CA GLU A 162 7.05 -10.50 -3.61
C GLU A 162 6.12 -10.01 -4.71
N ALA A 163 5.41 -8.92 -4.45
CA ALA A 163 4.61 -8.19 -5.42
C ALA A 163 5.08 -6.73 -5.49
N GLN A 164 5.29 -6.22 -6.70
CA GLN A 164 5.47 -4.79 -6.95
C GLN A 164 4.18 -4.28 -7.57
N ILE A 165 3.48 -3.43 -6.87
CA ILE A 165 2.17 -2.90 -7.24
C ILE A 165 2.23 -1.39 -7.22
N THR A 166 1.79 -0.75 -8.30
CA THR A 166 1.55 0.69 -8.31
C THR A 166 0.07 0.94 -8.00
N LEU A 167 -0.23 1.46 -6.82
CA LEU A 167 -1.59 1.91 -6.47
C LEU A 167 -1.92 3.17 -7.25
N VAL A 168 -3.09 3.21 -7.90
CA VAL A 168 -3.54 4.36 -8.70
C VAL A 168 -4.62 5.12 -7.96
N VAL A 169 -4.37 6.40 -7.74
CA VAL A 169 -5.29 7.33 -7.10
C VAL A 169 -5.71 8.43 -8.05
N SER A 170 -6.94 8.91 -7.90
CA SER A 170 -7.44 10.06 -8.65
C SER A 170 -6.78 11.36 -8.13
N VAL A 171 -6.24 12.15 -9.05
CA VAL A 171 -5.65 13.47 -8.76
C VAL A 171 -6.21 14.48 -9.75
N PRO A 172 -7.36 15.11 -9.45
CA PRO A 172 -7.96 16.11 -10.31
C PRO A 172 -6.98 17.24 -10.62
N GLY A 173 -6.80 17.54 -11.91
CA GLY A 173 -5.89 18.59 -12.39
C GLY A 173 -4.47 18.09 -12.72
N SER A 174 -4.12 16.82 -12.46
CA SER A 174 -2.93 16.22 -13.05
C SER A 174 -3.12 15.97 -14.56
N PRO A 175 -2.04 15.81 -15.34
CA PRO A 175 -2.15 15.64 -16.80
C PRO A 175 -3.02 14.47 -17.24
N THR A 176 -3.03 13.38 -16.49
CA THR A 176 -3.82 12.17 -16.77
C THR A 176 -5.06 12.03 -15.88
N GLY A 177 -5.23 12.87 -14.85
CA GLY A 177 -6.23 12.71 -13.81
C GLY A 177 -5.83 11.74 -12.71
N TYR A 178 -4.65 11.11 -12.81
CA TYR A 178 -4.19 10.06 -11.89
C TYR A 178 -2.75 10.27 -11.41
N ALA A 179 -2.45 9.69 -10.26
CA ALA A 179 -1.09 9.46 -9.78
C ALA A 179 -0.95 7.98 -9.40
N GLY A 180 0.23 7.42 -9.66
CA GLY A 180 0.58 6.05 -9.28
C GLY A 180 1.64 6.06 -8.18
N ILE A 181 1.39 5.31 -7.12
CA ILE A 181 2.26 5.14 -5.96
C ILE A 181 2.83 3.73 -6.04
N PRO A 182 4.09 3.53 -6.49
CA PRO A 182 4.68 2.21 -6.58
C PRO A 182 5.05 1.71 -5.18
N GLU A 183 4.64 0.51 -4.85
CA GLU A 183 4.88 -0.13 -3.57
C GLU A 183 5.41 -1.54 -3.75
N THR A 184 6.20 -2.01 -2.80
CA THR A 184 6.70 -3.38 -2.78
C THR A 184 6.12 -4.10 -1.57
N PHE A 185 5.51 -5.25 -1.82
CA PHE A 185 4.94 -6.11 -0.81
C PHE A 185 5.70 -7.43 -0.72
N ARG A 186 5.84 -7.94 0.50
CA ARG A 186 6.44 -9.25 0.79
C ARG A 186 5.42 -10.14 1.47
N TRP A 187 5.42 -11.43 1.08
CA TRP A 187 4.63 -12.43 1.77
C TRP A 187 5.38 -12.87 3.03
N VAL A 188 4.85 -12.52 4.20
CA VAL A 188 5.48 -12.78 5.51
C VAL A 188 4.40 -13.30 6.47
N ASP A 189 4.67 -14.40 7.15
CA ASP A 189 3.78 -15.00 8.16
C ASP A 189 2.34 -15.26 7.67
N GLY A 190 2.20 -15.60 6.38
CA GLY A 190 0.91 -15.97 5.80
C GLY A 190 0.08 -14.79 5.28
N ASP A 191 0.63 -13.57 5.20
CA ASP A 191 -0.05 -12.41 4.65
C ASP A 191 0.92 -11.45 3.95
N TRP A 192 0.38 -10.50 3.16
CA TRP A 192 1.18 -9.44 2.55
C TRP A 192 1.58 -8.39 3.57
N LYS A 193 2.81 -7.92 3.48
CA LYS A 193 3.34 -6.79 4.27
C LYS A 193 4.05 -5.80 3.35
N LEU A 194 3.81 -4.51 3.58
CA LEU A 194 4.53 -3.45 2.88
C LEU A 194 6.02 -3.48 3.28
N LYS A 195 6.90 -3.50 2.28
CA LYS A 195 8.33 -3.33 2.46
C LYS A 195 8.70 -1.86 2.30
N VAL A 196 9.07 -1.21 3.39
CA VAL A 196 9.62 0.15 3.34
C VAL A 196 11.15 0.11 3.14
N LEU A 197 11.70 1.16 2.52
CA LEU A 197 13.13 1.33 2.33
C LEU A 197 13.82 1.68 3.65
N ASP A 198 15.13 1.48 3.75
CA ASP A 198 15.89 1.73 4.98
C ASP A 198 15.80 3.19 5.48
N ASN A 199 15.55 4.13 4.59
CA ASN A 199 15.28 5.53 4.93
C ASN A 199 13.83 5.81 5.36
N GLY A 200 12.98 4.80 5.46
CA GLY A 200 11.57 4.92 5.81
C GLY A 200 10.63 5.30 4.68
N SER A 201 11.12 5.45 3.44
CA SER A 201 10.24 5.73 2.30
C SER A 201 9.49 4.48 1.86
N ILE A 202 8.22 4.65 1.44
CA ILE A 202 7.39 3.53 0.94
C ILE A 202 7.76 3.13 -0.50
N PHE A 203 8.42 4.02 -1.25
CA PHE A 203 8.92 3.74 -2.59
C PHE A 203 10.16 4.58 -2.92
N GLN A 204 10.85 4.22 -4.00
CA GLN A 204 11.98 4.96 -4.55
C GLN A 204 11.57 5.75 -5.79
N GLY A 205 12.07 6.97 -5.93
CA GLY A 205 11.82 7.83 -7.10
C GLY A 205 10.63 8.74 -6.95
N GLN A 206 9.93 8.99 -8.05
CA GLN A 206 8.77 9.89 -8.13
C GLN A 206 7.50 9.07 -8.38
N PRO A 207 6.32 9.54 -7.93
CA PRO A 207 5.05 8.97 -8.35
C PRO A 207 4.93 8.95 -9.87
N THR A 208 4.30 7.92 -10.40
CA THR A 208 4.02 7.80 -11.83
C THR A 208 2.75 8.56 -12.21
N THR A 209 2.51 8.72 -13.51
CA THR A 209 1.29 9.36 -14.05
C THR A 209 0.58 8.39 -14.99
N PRO A 210 -0.13 7.35 -14.46
CA PRO A 210 -0.81 6.38 -15.29
C PRO A 210 -1.87 7.04 -16.16
N ALA A 211 -2.07 6.50 -17.37
CA ALA A 211 -3.16 6.92 -18.24
C ALA A 211 -4.39 6.01 -18.06
N THR A 212 -5.57 6.51 -18.39
CA THR A 212 -6.80 5.70 -18.43
C THR A 212 -6.59 4.45 -19.30
N GLY A 213 -6.99 3.29 -18.80
CA GLY A 213 -6.87 2.02 -19.50
C GLY A 213 -5.49 1.35 -19.42
N THR A 214 -4.52 1.93 -18.69
CA THR A 214 -3.21 1.30 -18.46
C THR A 214 -3.09 0.63 -17.09
N PHE A 215 -4.18 0.55 -16.33
CA PHE A 215 -4.24 -0.06 -15.02
C PHE A 215 -5.53 -0.86 -14.84
N VAL A 216 -5.53 -1.79 -13.92
CA VAL A 216 -6.72 -2.53 -13.50
C VAL A 216 -7.58 -1.60 -12.64
N SER A 217 -8.80 -1.29 -13.09
CA SER A 217 -9.70 -0.38 -12.38
C SER A 217 -10.49 -1.12 -11.30
N TRP A 218 -10.68 -0.49 -10.13
CA TRP A 218 -11.58 -0.99 -9.09
C TRP A 218 -13.07 -0.89 -9.48
N GLY A 219 -13.40 -0.28 -10.61
CA GLY A 219 -14.79 0.08 -10.95
C GLY A 219 -15.23 1.38 -10.28
N GLU A 220 -16.47 1.77 -10.53
CA GLU A 220 -17.04 2.95 -9.91
C GLU A 220 -17.60 2.62 -8.52
N THR A 221 -17.46 3.53 -7.57
CA THR A 221 -18.19 3.49 -6.29
C THR A 221 -19.65 3.76 -6.59
N ASN A 222 -20.52 2.75 -6.44
CA ASN A 222 -21.97 2.93 -6.54
C ASN A 222 -22.55 3.70 -5.34
#